data_e5759e85a32bd386097a12895abc4894
#
_entry.id   e5759e85a32bd386097a12895abc4894
#
_cell.length_a   1.000
_cell.length_b   1.000
_cell.length_c   1.000
_cell.angle_alpha   90.00
_cell.angle_beta   90.00
_cell.angle_gamma   90.00
#
_symmetry.space_group_name_H-M   'P 1'
#
loop_
_entity.id
_entity.type
_entity.pdbx_description
1 polymer ?
#
loop_
_entity_poly.entity_id
_entity_poly.type
_entity_poly.pdbx_seq_one_letter_code
_entity_poly.pdbx_strand_id
1 'polypeptide(L)'
;MAMRTAVIPAAGLGTRFLPATKAVPKELMPIFDTPALQLVMDEAIGAGVEHIVVVSNVAKPGIEEYLKPSQDTVDRVRKSGRTELADRLARIGTDVRVSIAYQDKPRGLGHAVSCARTAVGDEAF
;
A
#
# COMPACT_ATOMS: atom_id res chain seq x y z
N MET A 1 5.01 -7.73 -23.84
CA MET A 1 5.12 -8.47 -22.57
C MET A 1 4.39 -7.70 -21.48
N ALA A 2 3.48 -8.33 -20.78
CA ALA A 2 2.75 -7.66 -19.70
C ALA A 2 3.68 -7.47 -18.50
N MET A 3 3.68 -6.27 -17.90
CA MET A 3 4.36 -6.02 -16.64
C MET A 3 3.54 -6.64 -15.50
N ARG A 4 4.19 -7.44 -14.66
CA ARG A 4 3.52 -8.14 -13.55
C ARG A 4 3.83 -7.53 -12.19
N THR A 5 4.78 -6.61 -12.14
CA THR A 5 5.24 -5.97 -10.91
C THR A 5 5.02 -4.47 -11.00
N ALA A 6 4.46 -3.89 -9.96
CA ALA A 6 4.34 -2.45 -9.78
C ALA A 6 5.12 -2.00 -8.53
N VAL A 7 5.77 -0.87 -8.63
CA VAL A 7 6.44 -0.21 -7.49
C VAL A 7 5.68 1.05 -7.15
N ILE A 8 5.24 1.17 -5.91
CA ILE A 8 4.51 2.33 -5.41
C ILE A 8 5.38 3.09 -4.40
N PRO A 9 5.96 4.22 -4.79
CA PRO A 9 6.69 5.07 -3.85
C PRO A 9 5.75 5.73 -2.86
N ALA A 10 5.90 5.44 -1.57
CA ALA A 10 5.05 5.95 -0.50
C ALA A 10 5.87 6.39 0.74
N ALA A 11 7.16 6.70 0.55
CA ALA A 11 8.06 7.01 1.66
C ALA A 11 8.12 8.52 2.01
N GLY A 12 7.49 9.38 1.23
CA GLY A 12 7.49 10.83 1.45
C GLY A 12 6.82 11.22 2.76
N LEU A 13 7.25 12.31 3.37
CA LEU A 13 6.77 12.74 4.69
C LEU A 13 5.44 13.52 4.65
N GLY A 14 4.91 13.83 3.47
CA GLY A 14 3.61 14.49 3.32
C GLY A 14 3.56 15.90 3.91
N THR A 15 4.64 16.65 3.83
CA THR A 15 4.75 17.99 4.46
C THR A 15 3.75 19.00 3.93
N ARG A 16 3.26 18.82 2.70
CA ARG A 16 2.24 19.70 2.09
C ARG A 16 0.88 19.61 2.78
N PHE A 17 0.62 18.52 3.50
CA PHE A 17 -0.65 18.24 4.17
C PHE A 17 -0.57 18.35 5.70
N LEU A 18 0.51 18.92 6.21
CA LEU A 18 0.58 19.20 7.64
C LEU A 18 -0.52 20.19 8.05
N PRO A 19 -1.14 20.05 9.24
CA PRO A 19 -0.78 19.12 10.31
C PRO A 19 -1.39 17.70 10.19
N ALA A 20 -2.24 17.44 9.22
CA ALA A 20 -2.89 16.12 9.08
C ALA A 20 -1.88 14.98 8.98
N THR A 21 -0.81 15.15 8.22
CA THR A 21 0.23 14.14 8.03
C THR A 21 1.22 14.02 9.18
N LYS A 22 1.01 14.75 10.26
CA LYS A 22 1.80 14.56 11.48
C LYS A 22 1.70 13.13 12.03
N ALA A 23 0.52 12.55 11.97
CA ALA A 23 0.25 11.21 12.49
C ALA A 23 -0.28 10.24 11.42
N VAL A 24 -0.83 10.75 10.33
CA VAL A 24 -1.45 9.95 9.28
C VAL A 24 -0.64 10.08 8.00
N PRO A 25 -0.09 8.98 7.44
CA PRO A 25 0.53 9.03 6.11
C PRO A 25 -0.44 9.57 5.08
N LYS A 26 0.04 10.44 4.17
CA LYS A 26 -0.84 11.02 3.12
C LYS A 26 -1.46 9.94 2.25
N GLU A 27 -0.78 8.83 2.05
CA GLU A 27 -1.23 7.68 1.27
C GLU A 27 -2.40 6.94 1.92
N LEU A 28 -2.62 7.13 3.21
CA LEU A 28 -3.75 6.57 3.96
C LEU A 28 -4.90 7.55 4.16
N MET A 29 -4.78 8.78 3.66
CA MET A 29 -5.91 9.70 3.68
C MET A 29 -7.04 9.16 2.83
N PRO A 30 -8.28 9.13 3.36
CA PRO A 30 -9.38 8.52 2.65
C PRO A 30 -9.93 9.45 1.56
N ILE A 31 -10.26 8.83 0.43
CA ILE A 31 -11.16 9.39 -0.54
C ILE A 31 -12.49 8.69 -0.31
N PHE A 32 -13.41 9.38 0.32
CA PHE A 32 -14.62 8.83 0.92
C PHE A 32 -14.30 7.82 2.03
N ASP A 33 -14.30 6.53 1.77
CA ASP A 33 -14.02 5.46 2.73
C ASP A 33 -12.76 4.63 2.40
N THR A 34 -12.05 5.00 1.34
CA THR A 34 -10.95 4.20 0.78
C THR A 34 -9.65 4.99 0.82
N PRO A 35 -8.58 4.47 1.44
CA PRO A 35 -7.29 5.11 1.41
C PRO A 35 -6.79 5.32 -0.02
N ALA A 36 -6.13 6.45 -0.27
CA ALA A 36 -5.56 6.76 -1.59
C ALA A 36 -4.64 5.64 -2.09
N LEU A 37 -3.83 5.05 -1.21
CA LEU A 37 -2.98 3.90 -1.52
C LEU A 37 -3.78 2.73 -2.09
N GLN A 38 -4.94 2.42 -1.50
CA GLN A 38 -5.78 1.31 -1.98
C GLN A 38 -6.30 1.55 -3.39
N LEU A 39 -6.68 2.78 -3.72
CA LEU A 39 -7.13 3.12 -5.07
C LEU A 39 -6.02 2.89 -6.11
N VAL A 40 -4.80 3.26 -5.80
CA VAL A 40 -3.64 3.02 -6.69
C VAL A 40 -3.36 1.52 -6.82
N MET A 41 -3.44 0.76 -5.73
CA MET A 41 -3.28 -0.69 -5.75
C MET A 41 -4.38 -1.36 -6.59
N ASP A 42 -5.61 -0.93 -6.44
CA ASP A 42 -6.75 -1.47 -7.23
C ASP A 42 -6.56 -1.23 -8.73
N GLU A 43 -6.04 -0.06 -9.13
CA GLU A 43 -5.68 0.21 -10.52
C GLU A 43 -4.60 -0.76 -11.03
N ALA A 44 -3.56 -0.98 -10.25
CA ALA A 44 -2.48 -1.90 -10.62
C ALA A 44 -3.00 -3.35 -10.76
N ILE A 45 -3.82 -3.80 -9.81
CA ILE A 45 -4.44 -5.12 -9.85
C ILE A 45 -5.35 -5.25 -11.07
N GLY A 46 -6.17 -4.24 -11.35
CA GLY A 46 -7.03 -4.21 -12.54
C GLY A 46 -6.26 -4.23 -13.86
N ALA A 47 -5.02 -3.76 -13.86
CA ALA A 47 -4.12 -3.81 -15.02
C ALA A 47 -3.38 -5.16 -15.16
N GLY A 48 -3.60 -6.12 -14.26
CA GLY A 48 -3.00 -7.45 -14.30
C GLY A 48 -1.70 -7.59 -13.52
N VAL A 49 -1.38 -6.65 -12.63
CA VAL A 49 -0.22 -6.75 -11.74
C VAL A 49 -0.44 -7.88 -10.72
N GLU A 50 0.58 -8.70 -10.54
CA GLU A 50 0.60 -9.84 -9.64
C GLU A 50 1.44 -9.60 -8.37
N HIS A 51 2.31 -8.59 -8.41
CA HIS A 51 3.18 -8.22 -7.30
C HIS A 51 3.28 -6.70 -7.18
N ILE A 52 2.99 -6.19 -5.99
CA ILE A 52 3.12 -4.76 -5.67
C ILE A 52 4.21 -4.60 -4.62
N VAL A 53 5.19 -3.77 -4.92
CA VAL A 53 6.24 -3.36 -3.97
C VAL A 53 5.93 -1.94 -3.50
N VAL A 54 5.59 -1.79 -2.24
CA VAL A 54 5.35 -0.48 -1.63
C VAL A 54 6.64 -0.02 -0.96
N VAL A 55 7.16 1.12 -1.40
CA VAL A 55 8.33 1.74 -0.76
C VAL A 55 7.86 2.69 0.31
N SER A 56 8.03 2.31 1.56
CA SER A 56 7.58 3.05 2.73
C SER A 56 8.77 3.62 3.54
N ASN A 57 8.47 4.18 4.67
CA ASN A 57 9.43 4.69 5.64
C ASN A 57 9.07 4.14 7.02
N VAL A 58 10.08 3.78 7.81
CA VAL A 58 9.88 3.27 9.18
C VAL A 58 9.14 4.26 10.09
N ALA A 59 9.21 5.55 9.79
CA ALA A 59 8.44 6.58 10.48
C ALA A 59 6.94 6.59 10.12
N LYS A 60 6.52 5.75 9.17
CA LYS A 60 5.14 5.65 8.67
C LYS A 60 4.56 4.24 8.87
N PRO A 61 4.51 3.73 10.11
CA PRO A 61 4.10 2.33 10.37
C PRO A 61 2.66 2.03 9.96
N GLY A 62 1.82 3.05 9.82
CA GLY A 62 0.43 2.89 9.41
C GLY A 62 0.26 2.25 8.02
N ILE A 63 1.20 2.49 7.09
CA ILE A 63 1.14 1.89 5.75
C ILE A 63 1.30 0.37 5.85
N GLU A 64 2.31 -0.10 6.56
CA GLU A 64 2.52 -1.52 6.77
C GLU A 64 1.36 -2.16 7.52
N GLU A 65 0.87 -1.51 8.55
CA GLU A 65 -0.28 -1.97 9.34
C GLU A 65 -1.55 -2.10 8.50
N TYR A 66 -1.79 -1.13 7.62
CA TYR A 66 -2.93 -1.19 6.70
C TYR A 66 -2.86 -2.41 5.76
N LEU A 67 -1.66 -2.75 5.30
CA LEU A 67 -1.44 -3.84 4.35
C LEU A 67 -1.41 -5.24 5.00
N LYS A 68 -1.30 -5.31 6.32
CA LYS A 68 -1.37 -6.58 7.04
C LYS A 68 -2.78 -7.15 7.04
N PRO A 69 -2.96 -8.44 6.73
CA PRO A 69 -4.25 -9.10 6.92
C PRO A 69 -4.72 -9.01 8.36
N SER A 70 -6.00 -8.72 8.57
CA SER A 70 -6.63 -8.63 9.89
C SER A 70 -7.88 -9.50 9.97
N GLN A 71 -7.68 -10.79 10.21
CA GLN A 71 -8.77 -11.76 10.26
C GLN A 71 -9.79 -11.42 11.36
N ASP A 72 -9.34 -10.94 12.50
CA ASP A 72 -10.23 -10.54 13.60
C ASP A 72 -11.19 -9.42 13.19
N THR A 73 -10.68 -8.43 12.44
CA THR A 73 -11.51 -7.34 11.92
C THR A 73 -12.51 -7.85 10.90
N VAL A 74 -12.06 -8.71 9.97
CA VAL A 74 -12.93 -9.34 8.97
C VAL A 74 -14.06 -10.12 9.64
N ASP A 75 -13.74 -10.95 10.62
CA ASP A 75 -14.72 -11.78 11.34
C ASP A 75 -15.73 -10.93 12.10
N ARG A 76 -15.26 -9.88 12.76
CA ARG A 76 -16.13 -8.94 13.48
C ARG A 76 -17.13 -8.25 12.56
N VAL A 77 -16.65 -7.77 11.41
CA VAL A 77 -17.50 -7.12 10.42
C VAL A 77 -18.49 -8.10 9.81
N ARG A 78 -18.05 -9.33 9.51
CA ARG A 78 -18.91 -10.39 8.97
C ARG A 78 -20.02 -10.77 9.94
N LYS A 79 -19.70 -10.88 11.23
CA LYS A 79 -20.68 -11.15 12.28
C LYS A 79 -21.73 -10.04 12.43
N SER A 80 -21.39 -8.81 12.08
CA SER A 80 -22.34 -7.69 12.07
C SER A 80 -23.29 -7.68 10.86
N GLY A 81 -23.17 -8.65 9.94
CA GLY A 81 -24.00 -8.77 8.74
C GLY A 81 -23.49 -7.96 7.53
N ARG A 82 -22.38 -7.27 7.66
CA ARG A 82 -21.79 -6.44 6.57
C ARG A 82 -20.86 -7.27 5.72
N THR A 83 -21.41 -8.24 5.01
CA THR A 83 -20.65 -9.26 4.26
C THR A 83 -19.79 -8.67 3.14
N GLU A 84 -20.30 -7.72 2.37
CA GLU A 84 -19.53 -7.08 1.29
C GLU A 84 -18.31 -6.33 1.81
N LEU A 85 -18.47 -5.62 2.94
CA LEU A 85 -17.34 -4.93 3.57
C LEU A 85 -16.33 -5.94 4.12
N ALA A 86 -16.80 -7.03 4.72
CA ALA A 86 -15.91 -8.09 5.22
C ALA A 86 -15.10 -8.72 4.08
N ASP A 87 -15.72 -8.99 2.93
CA ASP A 87 -15.04 -9.52 1.75
C ASP A 87 -14.01 -8.54 1.20
N ARG A 88 -14.34 -7.26 1.16
CA ARG A 88 -13.43 -6.19 0.76
C ARG A 88 -12.21 -6.11 1.69
N LEU A 89 -12.42 -6.14 3.00
CA LEU A 89 -11.35 -6.14 4.00
C LEU A 89 -10.45 -7.37 3.87
N ALA A 90 -11.03 -8.53 3.62
CA ALA A 90 -10.28 -9.78 3.47
C ALA A 90 -9.33 -9.76 2.26
N ARG A 91 -9.62 -8.98 1.23
CA ARG A 91 -8.77 -8.87 0.04
C ARG A 91 -7.56 -7.95 0.24
N ILE A 92 -7.61 -7.02 1.20
CA ILE A 92 -6.51 -6.08 1.43
C ILE A 92 -5.24 -6.85 1.80
N GLY A 93 -4.20 -6.68 0.99
CA GLY A 93 -2.91 -7.34 1.19
C GLY A 93 -2.85 -8.82 0.89
N THR A 94 -3.94 -9.43 0.38
CA THR A 94 -4.01 -10.89 0.11
C THR A 94 -4.35 -11.27 -1.33
N ASP A 95 -5.03 -10.41 -2.08
CA ASP A 95 -5.42 -10.66 -3.47
C ASP A 95 -4.28 -10.41 -4.49
N VAL A 96 -3.20 -9.86 -4.04
CA VAL A 96 -1.97 -9.63 -4.79
C VAL A 96 -0.79 -9.84 -3.83
N ARG A 97 0.34 -10.29 -4.36
CA ARG A 97 1.56 -10.35 -3.54
C ARG A 97 2.04 -8.94 -3.21
N VAL A 98 2.19 -8.62 -1.93
CA VAL A 98 2.67 -7.32 -1.47
C VAL A 98 4.00 -7.50 -0.77
N SER A 99 4.99 -6.70 -1.17
CA SER A 99 6.28 -6.57 -0.48
C SER A 99 6.46 -5.12 -0.04
N ILE A 100 7.11 -4.93 1.08
CA ILE A 100 7.42 -3.59 1.59
C ILE A 100 8.93 -3.41 1.56
N ALA A 101 9.37 -2.34 0.89
CA ALA A 101 10.75 -1.86 0.93
C ALA A 101 10.77 -0.53 1.69
N TYR A 102 11.92 -0.15 2.21
CA TYR A 102 12.04 1.05 3.02
C TYR A 102 13.04 2.02 2.42
N GLN A 103 12.66 3.29 2.40
CA GLN A 103 13.56 4.40 2.14
C GLN A 103 13.76 5.16 3.45
N ASP A 104 14.94 5.03 4.05
CA ASP A 104 15.23 5.61 5.37
C ASP A 104 15.35 7.14 5.34
N LYS A 105 15.90 7.66 4.25
CA LYS A 105 16.11 9.09 4.06
C LYS A 105 15.52 9.56 2.74
N PRO A 106 14.83 10.71 2.71
CA PRO A 106 14.26 11.25 1.48
C PRO A 106 15.39 11.71 0.53
N ARG A 107 15.61 10.95 -0.52
CA ARG A 107 16.61 11.23 -1.56
C ARG A 107 16.00 11.38 -2.95
N GLY A 108 14.70 11.62 -3.02
CA GLY A 108 13.96 11.78 -4.26
C GLY A 108 13.34 10.49 -4.78
N LEU A 109 12.57 10.63 -5.87
CA LEU A 109 11.78 9.55 -6.47
C LEU A 109 12.65 8.42 -7.02
N GLY A 110 13.71 8.75 -7.74
CA GLY A 110 14.60 7.73 -8.31
C GLY A 110 15.23 6.84 -7.25
N HIS A 111 15.64 7.43 -6.12
CA HIS A 111 16.16 6.65 -5.00
C HIS A 111 15.08 5.78 -4.37
N ALA A 112 13.85 6.30 -4.20
CA ALA A 112 12.74 5.53 -3.68
C ALA A 112 12.47 4.29 -4.54
N VAL A 113 12.45 4.44 -5.86
CA VAL A 113 12.30 3.31 -6.79
C VAL A 113 13.45 2.33 -6.65
N SER A 114 14.69 2.81 -6.51
CA SER A 114 15.86 1.95 -6.35
C SER A 114 15.81 1.12 -5.06
N CYS A 115 15.13 1.58 -4.01
CA CYS A 115 14.93 0.82 -2.78
C CYS A 115 14.09 -0.46 -2.99
N ALA A 116 13.33 -0.53 -4.07
CA ALA A 116 12.55 -1.72 -4.42
C ALA A 116 13.36 -2.81 -5.14
N ARG A 117 14.61 -2.54 -5.50
CA ARG A 117 15.43 -3.43 -6.35
C ARG A 117 15.49 -4.87 -5.86
N THR A 118 15.72 -5.08 -4.57
CA THR A 118 15.81 -6.43 -4.00
C THR A 118 14.49 -7.19 -4.11
N ALA A 119 13.37 -6.50 -3.93
CA ALA A 119 12.04 -7.11 -4.01
C ALA A 119 11.60 -7.37 -5.46
N VAL A 120 11.98 -6.52 -6.40
CA VAL A 120 11.63 -6.64 -7.82
C VAL A 120 12.55 -7.65 -8.53
N GLY A 121 13.83 -7.69 -8.18
CA GLY A 121 14.82 -8.50 -8.88
C GLY A 121 15.09 -7.98 -10.29
N ASP A 122 15.17 -8.90 -11.25
CA ASP A 122 15.45 -8.58 -12.66
C ASP A 122 14.18 -8.47 -13.52
N GLU A 123 13.01 -8.45 -12.89
CA GLU A 123 11.74 -8.34 -13.61
C GLU A 123 11.51 -6.91 -14.11
N ALA A 124 10.79 -6.78 -15.22
CA ALA A 124 10.28 -5.49 -15.68
C ALA A 124 9.17 -5.00 -14.75
N PHE A 125 9.13 -3.67 -14.51
CA PHE A 125 8.15 -3.05 -13.63
C PHE A 125 7.77 -1.64 -14.10
#